data_3b22edc3d1e4e7bbfd6509a6df720c0b
#
_entry.id   3b22edc3d1e4e7bbfd6509a6df720c0b
#
_cell.length_a   1.000
_cell.length_b   1.000
_cell.length_c   1.000
_cell.angle_alpha   90.00
_cell.angle_beta   90.00
_cell.angle_gamma   90.00
#
_symmetry.space_group_name_H-M   'P 1'
#
loop_
_entity.id
_entity.type
_entity.pdbx_description
1 polymer ?
#
loop_
_entity_poly.entity_id
_entity_poly.type
_entity_poly.pdbx_seq_one_letter_code
_entity_poly.pdbx_strand_id
1 'polypeptide(L)'
;MTRPAIKIAFGLLVIACALSLQACHSVEIKLPAKEKKMTEALLANPRPVCVGRYMFDLPEQFSQGGSSVIINDKRIEAQPMPLPAFEQRIRLREQEIAAKKTVDEIDGPYLKGVHKLPNGMEGIIFERNSSEIAPGLFRELEAHYYHNGIAFKTKVEAEDTDTENDPVMLERYPTNITAKLSELHNLLGRLRGVKEGDPLPESPALCFNHGYLLGDSRAVTGSEYGKEQIRMVFWQENLPRLIIRFTTNNYLQTDTTLLERMSGASMAKLLLRFGAKVKTLHKGSRTIKDTYAEELLVYNGSDPDEKEYNYLMYINEQNGSNTTPFLEVEMDYGPIGKGTEPDELTEKQLRAIWYQLTDSIRIRPGAI
;
A
#
# COMPACT_ATOMS: atom_id res chain seq x y z
N MET A 1 2.05 64.61 -61.26
CA MET A 1 1.22 63.65 -60.62
C MET A 1 2.13 62.80 -59.71
N THR A 2 2.32 63.19 -58.47
CA THR A 2 3.23 62.61 -57.52
C THR A 2 2.43 61.92 -56.43
N ARG A 3 2.62 60.61 -56.26
CA ARG A 3 2.05 59.83 -55.17
C ARG A 3 2.99 59.92 -53.97
N PRO A 4 2.49 60.05 -52.70
CA PRO A 4 3.32 60.04 -51.54
C PRO A 4 3.55 58.59 -51.04
N ALA A 5 4.78 58.35 -50.64
CA ALA A 5 5.22 57.09 -50.00
C ALA A 5 4.74 56.99 -48.53
N ILE A 6 4.05 55.93 -48.22
CA ILE A 6 3.66 55.58 -46.85
C ILE A 6 4.86 54.84 -46.18
N LYS A 7 5.43 55.46 -45.14
CA LYS A 7 6.42 54.82 -44.26
C LYS A 7 5.68 53.91 -43.23
N ILE A 8 5.85 52.61 -43.38
CA ILE A 8 5.38 51.65 -42.40
C ILE A 8 6.47 51.56 -41.31
N ALA A 9 6.17 52.08 -40.14
CA ALA A 9 6.99 51.87 -38.94
C ALA A 9 6.73 50.45 -38.39
N PHE A 10 7.74 49.59 -38.46
CA PHE A 10 7.73 48.29 -37.79
C PHE A 10 7.99 48.55 -36.31
N GLY A 11 6.93 48.48 -35.51
CA GLY A 11 7.03 48.41 -34.06
C GLY A 11 7.41 46.97 -33.62
N LEU A 12 8.63 46.78 -33.13
CA LEU A 12 9.08 45.57 -32.46
C LEU A 12 8.29 45.44 -31.16
N LEU A 13 7.28 44.56 -31.15
CA LEU A 13 6.60 44.13 -29.95
C LEU A 13 7.48 43.02 -29.28
N VAL A 14 8.30 43.41 -28.31
CA VAL A 14 9.03 42.49 -27.45
C VAL A 14 8.00 41.89 -26.51
N ILE A 15 7.50 40.68 -26.84
CA ILE A 15 6.74 39.85 -25.92
C ILE A 15 7.75 39.28 -24.90
N ALA A 16 7.84 39.93 -23.75
CA ALA A 16 8.51 39.36 -22.58
C ALA A 16 7.65 38.16 -22.10
N CYS A 17 8.01 36.95 -22.53
CA CYS A 17 7.54 35.72 -21.89
C CYS A 17 8.10 35.72 -20.47
N ALA A 18 7.31 36.22 -19.53
CA ALA A 18 7.53 35.96 -18.11
C ALA A 18 7.29 34.47 -17.90
N LEU A 19 8.36 33.69 -17.91
CA LEU A 19 8.40 32.35 -17.35
C LEU A 19 8.09 32.53 -15.86
N SER A 20 6.82 32.34 -15.49
CA SER A 20 6.41 32.14 -14.14
C SER A 20 7.03 30.83 -13.70
N LEU A 21 8.19 30.88 -13.08
CA LEU A 21 8.72 29.86 -12.20
C LEU A 21 7.65 29.69 -11.10
N GLN A 22 6.75 28.73 -11.28
CA GLN A 22 5.94 28.21 -10.19
C GLN A 22 6.94 27.55 -9.24
N ALA A 23 7.46 28.36 -8.32
CA ALA A 23 8.21 27.84 -7.18
C ALA A 23 7.26 26.89 -6.44
N CYS A 24 7.62 25.61 -6.37
CA CYS A 24 7.03 24.69 -5.43
C CYS A 24 7.13 25.35 -4.06
N HIS A 25 6.01 25.86 -3.54
CA HIS A 25 5.96 26.41 -2.20
C HIS A 25 5.99 25.25 -1.22
N SER A 26 7.18 24.78 -0.88
CA SER A 26 7.35 23.97 0.31
C SER A 26 6.89 24.80 1.51
N VAL A 27 6.00 24.23 2.34
CA VAL A 27 5.50 24.91 3.55
C VAL A 27 6.66 25.04 4.53
N GLU A 28 7.32 26.19 4.56
CA GLU A 28 8.43 26.45 5.49
C GLU A 28 7.91 26.61 6.91
N ILE A 29 8.20 25.64 7.77
CA ILE A 29 7.88 25.69 9.20
C ILE A 29 9.06 26.23 9.98
N LYS A 30 8.91 27.42 10.56
CA LYS A 30 9.94 28.01 11.42
C LYS A 30 9.97 27.33 12.78
N LEU A 31 11.01 26.52 13.02
CA LEU A 31 11.27 25.84 14.27
C LEU A 31 12.25 26.65 15.16
N PRO A 32 12.09 26.64 16.48
CA PRO A 32 13.14 27.08 17.42
C PRO A 32 14.42 26.26 17.19
N ALA A 33 15.60 26.85 17.49
CA ALA A 33 16.89 26.24 17.16
C ALA A 33 17.07 24.79 17.70
N LYS A 34 16.61 24.54 18.94
CA LYS A 34 16.66 23.21 19.57
C LYS A 34 15.78 22.20 18.82
N GLU A 35 14.52 22.57 18.56
CA GLU A 35 13.56 21.73 17.83
C GLU A 35 14.04 21.48 16.39
N LYS A 36 14.60 22.51 15.74
CA LYS A 36 15.15 22.41 14.39
C LYS A 36 16.25 21.35 14.31
N LYS A 37 17.25 21.42 15.22
CA LYS A 37 18.35 20.45 15.26
C LYS A 37 17.84 19.01 15.47
N MET A 38 16.87 18.81 16.37
CA MET A 38 16.28 17.50 16.63
C MET A 38 15.51 16.97 15.40
N THR A 39 14.71 17.82 14.75
CA THR A 39 13.95 17.46 13.57
C THR A 39 14.86 17.17 12.38
N GLU A 40 15.91 17.97 12.16
CA GLU A 40 16.92 17.72 11.12
C GLU A 40 17.64 16.38 11.34
N ALA A 41 17.98 16.05 12.59
CA ALA A 41 18.59 14.76 12.91
C ALA A 41 17.64 13.59 12.64
N LEU A 42 16.35 13.74 12.98
CA LEU A 42 15.31 12.72 12.71
C LEU A 42 15.06 12.50 11.22
N LEU A 43 15.15 13.57 10.43
CA LEU A 43 14.89 13.55 8.98
C LEU A 43 16.16 13.34 8.13
N ALA A 44 17.30 13.07 8.77
CA ALA A 44 18.57 12.88 8.08
C ALA A 44 18.59 11.64 7.16
N ASN A 45 19.46 11.69 6.14
CA ASN A 45 19.75 10.60 5.23
C ASN A 45 18.49 9.92 4.65
N PRO A 46 17.59 10.66 4.00
CA PRO A 46 16.39 10.08 3.42
C PRO A 46 16.76 9.11 2.29
N ARG A 47 16.12 7.95 2.26
CA ARG A 47 16.26 6.93 1.22
C ARG A 47 14.93 6.74 0.48
N PRO A 48 14.96 6.47 -0.83
CA PRO A 48 13.74 6.21 -1.58
C PRO A 48 13.11 4.88 -1.15
N VAL A 49 11.82 4.91 -0.86
CA VAL A 49 11.00 3.74 -0.56
C VAL A 49 9.81 3.74 -1.49
N CYS A 50 9.42 2.57 -2.01
CA CYS A 50 8.22 2.46 -2.85
C CYS A 50 7.09 1.73 -2.14
N VAL A 51 5.84 2.19 -2.39
CA VAL A 51 4.57 1.60 -1.93
C VAL A 51 3.62 1.56 -3.12
N GLY A 52 3.27 0.37 -3.58
CA GLY A 52 2.53 0.23 -4.82
C GLY A 52 3.29 0.82 -5.99
N ARG A 53 2.71 1.82 -6.64
CA ARG A 53 3.32 2.58 -7.74
C ARG A 53 3.94 3.89 -7.29
N TYR A 54 3.72 4.29 -6.06
CA TYR A 54 4.29 5.50 -5.48
C TYR A 54 5.67 5.25 -4.89
N MET A 55 6.45 6.30 -4.80
CA MET A 55 7.67 6.35 -3.99
C MET A 55 7.72 7.65 -3.21
N PHE A 56 8.45 7.62 -2.10
CA PHE A 56 8.73 8.78 -1.25
C PHE A 56 10.09 8.58 -0.58
N ASP A 57 10.60 9.65 0.03
CA ASP A 57 11.91 9.62 0.66
C ASP A 57 11.74 9.46 2.18
N LEU A 58 12.06 8.26 2.70
CA LEU A 58 11.94 7.90 4.10
C LEU A 58 13.27 8.15 4.83
N PRO A 59 13.31 8.91 5.93
CA PRO A 59 14.52 9.08 6.71
C PRO A 59 15.07 7.74 7.23
N GLU A 60 16.39 7.62 7.30
CA GLU A 60 17.09 6.38 7.66
C GLU A 60 16.67 5.81 9.02
N GLN A 61 16.31 6.68 9.95
CA GLN A 61 15.90 6.28 11.31
C GLN A 61 14.52 5.62 11.39
N PHE A 62 13.73 5.65 10.29
CA PHE A 62 12.45 4.98 10.26
C PHE A 62 12.61 3.54 9.76
N SER A 63 12.04 2.63 10.51
CA SER A 63 11.95 1.22 10.16
C SER A 63 10.61 0.92 9.51
N GLN A 64 10.62 -0.06 8.61
CA GLN A 64 9.41 -0.59 8.03
C GLN A 64 8.81 -1.63 8.98
N GLY A 65 7.53 -1.43 9.32
CA GLY A 65 6.74 -2.35 10.12
C GLY A 65 5.94 -3.35 9.29
N GLY A 66 4.76 -3.68 9.77
CA GLY A 66 3.85 -4.59 9.06
C GLY A 66 3.39 -4.06 7.70
N SER A 67 3.07 -4.99 6.81
CA SER A 67 2.44 -4.68 5.53
C SER A 67 1.24 -5.59 5.27
N SER A 68 0.32 -5.11 4.43
CA SER A 68 -0.77 -5.90 3.88
C SER A 68 -0.77 -5.74 2.37
N VAL A 69 -0.76 -6.85 1.66
CA VAL A 69 -0.73 -6.91 0.20
C VAL A 69 -1.89 -7.77 -0.26
N ILE A 70 -2.78 -7.21 -1.05
CA ILE A 70 -3.92 -7.91 -1.64
C ILE A 70 -3.91 -7.67 -3.14
N ILE A 71 -3.82 -8.74 -3.91
CA ILE A 71 -3.84 -8.72 -5.37
C ILE A 71 -4.97 -9.64 -5.84
N ASN A 72 -5.97 -9.09 -6.52
CA ASN A 72 -7.15 -9.83 -6.99
C ASN A 72 -7.75 -10.70 -5.87
N ASP A 73 -8.02 -10.03 -4.72
CA ASP A 73 -8.58 -10.60 -3.50
C ASP A 73 -7.70 -11.67 -2.81
N LYS A 74 -6.48 -11.92 -3.30
CA LYS A 74 -5.50 -12.82 -2.69
C LYS A 74 -4.53 -12.05 -1.80
N ARG A 75 -4.46 -12.42 -0.53
CA ARG A 75 -3.45 -11.90 0.39
C ARG A 75 -2.10 -12.53 0.08
N ILE A 76 -1.08 -11.70 -0.06
CA ILE A 76 0.31 -12.12 -0.22
C ILE A 76 1.06 -11.79 1.07
N GLU A 77 1.63 -12.81 1.68
CA GLU A 77 2.57 -12.69 2.79
C GLU A 77 3.99 -12.80 2.24
N ALA A 78 4.88 -11.90 2.63
CA ALA A 78 6.29 -11.91 2.23
C ALA A 78 7.16 -11.73 3.47
N GLN A 79 8.16 -12.60 3.64
CA GLN A 79 9.00 -12.59 4.84
C GLN A 79 10.43 -13.01 4.50
N PRO A 80 11.46 -12.29 4.99
CA PRO A 80 12.85 -12.76 4.89
C PRO A 80 13.02 -14.10 5.57
N MET A 81 13.66 -15.05 4.88
CA MET A 81 13.87 -16.39 5.38
C MET A 81 15.06 -17.06 4.67
N PRO A 82 15.99 -17.71 5.36
CA PRO A 82 16.99 -18.57 4.73
C PRO A 82 16.34 -19.78 4.04
N LEU A 83 16.89 -20.18 2.89
CA LEU A 83 16.34 -21.31 2.12
C LEU A 83 16.17 -22.60 2.93
N PRO A 84 17.14 -23.05 3.76
CA PRO A 84 16.93 -24.26 4.55
C PRO A 84 15.74 -24.18 5.54
N ALA A 85 15.48 -22.98 6.08
CA ALA A 85 14.33 -22.75 6.96
C ALA A 85 13.01 -22.78 6.19
N PHE A 86 13.00 -22.23 4.95
CA PHE A 86 11.85 -22.36 4.05
C PHE A 86 11.54 -23.80 3.72
N GLU A 87 12.54 -24.58 3.28
CA GLU A 87 12.37 -26.01 2.98
C GLU A 87 11.87 -26.82 4.20
N GLN A 88 12.40 -26.52 5.40
CA GLN A 88 11.92 -27.15 6.61
C GLN A 88 10.45 -26.80 6.89
N ARG A 89 10.08 -25.52 6.72
CA ARG A 89 8.68 -25.07 6.87
C ARG A 89 7.75 -25.83 5.92
N ILE A 90 8.14 -26.01 4.66
CA ILE A 90 7.35 -26.76 3.68
C ILE A 90 7.14 -28.22 4.13
N ARG A 91 8.21 -28.90 4.52
CA ARG A 91 8.11 -30.30 5.02
C ARG A 91 7.20 -30.43 6.24
N LEU A 92 7.34 -29.53 7.20
CA LEU A 92 6.51 -29.54 8.40
C LEU A 92 5.05 -29.23 8.06
N ARG A 93 4.81 -28.30 7.14
CA ARG A 93 3.45 -27.96 6.70
C ARG A 93 2.78 -29.12 5.98
N GLU A 94 3.49 -29.81 5.10
CA GLU A 94 2.98 -30.99 4.41
C GLU A 94 2.58 -32.09 5.42
N GLN A 95 3.45 -32.39 6.40
CA GLN A 95 3.17 -33.36 7.44
C GLN A 95 1.93 -32.96 8.28
N GLU A 96 1.83 -31.69 8.64
CA GLU A 96 0.69 -31.15 9.38
C GLU A 96 -0.63 -31.36 8.61
N ILE A 97 -0.65 -30.95 7.33
CA ILE A 97 -1.85 -31.06 6.48
C ILE A 97 -2.21 -32.53 6.22
N ALA A 98 -1.21 -33.38 5.97
CA ALA A 98 -1.43 -34.81 5.72
C ALA A 98 -1.94 -35.57 6.96
N ALA A 99 -1.58 -35.11 8.15
CA ALA A 99 -2.05 -35.71 9.43
C ALA A 99 -3.47 -35.28 9.83
N LYS A 100 -3.98 -34.18 9.23
CA LYS A 100 -5.34 -33.68 9.50
C LYS A 100 -6.39 -34.66 8.98
N LYS A 101 -7.48 -34.77 9.74
CA LYS A 101 -8.66 -35.55 9.35
C LYS A 101 -9.83 -34.63 9.09
N THR A 102 -10.68 -35.02 8.16
CA THR A 102 -12.00 -34.43 7.96
C THR A 102 -12.97 -34.94 9.01
N VAL A 103 -13.96 -34.13 9.38
CA VAL A 103 -15.01 -34.53 10.33
C VAL A 103 -15.87 -35.62 9.72
N ASP A 104 -16.24 -35.48 8.43
CA ASP A 104 -16.87 -36.55 7.68
C ASP A 104 -15.79 -37.30 6.88
N GLU A 105 -15.73 -38.62 7.03
CA GLU A 105 -14.73 -39.44 6.34
C GLU A 105 -14.89 -39.47 4.83
N ILE A 106 -16.09 -39.21 4.31
CA ILE A 106 -16.36 -39.15 2.87
C ILE A 106 -15.60 -37.97 2.21
N ASP A 107 -15.34 -36.91 2.97
CA ASP A 107 -14.61 -35.73 2.55
C ASP A 107 -13.08 -35.89 2.62
N GLY A 108 -12.61 -37.05 3.13
CA GLY A 108 -11.16 -37.34 3.26
C GLY A 108 -10.49 -37.74 1.93
N PRO A 109 -9.16 -37.74 1.89
CA PRO A 109 -8.23 -37.19 2.86
C PRO A 109 -8.24 -35.65 2.88
N TYR A 110 -7.76 -35.01 3.96
CA TYR A 110 -7.70 -33.54 4.06
C TYR A 110 -6.73 -32.93 3.05
N LEU A 111 -5.52 -33.49 2.87
CA LEU A 111 -4.59 -33.17 1.80
C LEU A 111 -5.02 -33.91 0.52
N LYS A 112 -5.38 -33.18 -0.49
CA LYS A 112 -5.86 -33.70 -1.78
C LYS A 112 -4.77 -33.87 -2.83
N GLY A 113 -3.83 -32.92 -2.86
CA GLY A 113 -2.76 -32.91 -3.85
C GLY A 113 -1.59 -32.03 -3.45
N VAL A 114 -0.46 -32.30 -4.09
CA VAL A 114 0.79 -31.56 -3.93
C VAL A 114 1.31 -31.20 -5.33
N HIS A 115 1.29 -29.92 -5.66
CA HIS A 115 1.66 -29.43 -6.98
C HIS A 115 3.01 -28.72 -6.93
N LYS A 116 3.95 -29.18 -7.76
CA LYS A 116 5.24 -28.51 -7.95
C LYS A 116 5.06 -27.25 -8.79
N LEU A 117 5.83 -26.20 -8.48
CA LEU A 117 5.84 -25.00 -9.28
C LEU A 117 6.57 -25.23 -10.61
N PRO A 118 6.12 -24.57 -11.71
CA PRO A 118 6.72 -24.76 -13.03
C PRO A 118 8.08 -24.06 -13.16
N ASN A 119 8.82 -24.40 -14.23
CA ASN A 119 10.03 -23.69 -14.67
C ASN A 119 11.17 -23.58 -13.62
N GLY A 120 11.28 -24.57 -12.73
CA GLY A 120 12.33 -24.59 -11.70
C GLY A 120 12.12 -23.56 -10.60
N MET A 121 10.92 -22.98 -10.49
CA MET A 121 10.58 -22.10 -9.38
C MET A 121 10.61 -22.88 -8.06
N GLU A 122 11.23 -22.31 -7.04
CA GLU A 122 11.36 -22.95 -5.73
C GLU A 122 10.12 -22.75 -4.90
N GLY A 123 9.38 -23.84 -4.64
CA GLY A 123 8.14 -23.79 -3.87
C GLY A 123 7.16 -24.89 -4.24
N ILE A 124 5.94 -24.78 -3.70
CA ILE A 124 4.93 -25.84 -3.76
C ILE A 124 3.53 -25.23 -3.59
N ILE A 125 2.51 -25.92 -4.11
CA ILE A 125 1.12 -25.61 -3.81
C ILE A 125 0.49 -26.85 -3.20
N PHE A 126 -0.06 -26.73 -2.00
CA PHE A 126 -0.88 -27.74 -1.35
C PHE A 126 -2.34 -27.53 -1.74
N GLU A 127 -2.95 -28.55 -2.33
CA GLU A 127 -4.38 -28.62 -2.53
C GLU A 127 -4.98 -29.40 -1.35
N ARG A 128 -5.87 -28.78 -0.62
CA ARG A 128 -6.49 -29.35 0.56
C ARG A 128 -7.96 -28.94 0.70
N ASN A 129 -8.71 -29.62 1.54
CA ASN A 129 -10.04 -29.13 1.91
C ASN A 129 -9.94 -27.73 2.51
N SER A 130 -10.94 -26.88 2.25
CA SER A 130 -10.96 -25.50 2.77
C SER A 130 -10.97 -25.47 4.30
N SER A 131 -11.65 -26.44 4.94
CA SER A 131 -11.60 -26.69 6.39
C SER A 131 -11.85 -28.15 6.70
N GLU A 132 -11.71 -28.56 7.97
CA GLU A 132 -11.96 -29.93 8.42
C GLU A 132 -13.45 -30.31 8.36
N ILE A 133 -14.34 -29.32 8.40
CA ILE A 133 -15.81 -29.51 8.36
C ILE A 133 -16.41 -29.22 6.98
N ALA A 134 -15.60 -28.73 6.03
CA ALA A 134 -16.11 -28.40 4.69
C ALA A 134 -16.31 -29.65 3.86
N PRO A 135 -17.40 -29.72 3.05
CA PRO A 135 -17.54 -30.73 2.02
C PRO A 135 -16.31 -30.82 1.13
N GLY A 136 -15.99 -32.03 0.70
CA GLY A 136 -14.79 -32.32 -0.05
C GLY A 136 -14.67 -31.59 -1.39
N LEU A 137 -15.75 -31.05 -1.93
CA LEU A 137 -15.72 -30.22 -3.14
C LEU A 137 -15.07 -28.84 -2.93
N PHE A 138 -15.08 -28.28 -1.70
CA PHE A 138 -14.48 -27.00 -1.40
C PHE A 138 -12.99 -27.14 -1.06
N ARG A 139 -12.15 -26.62 -1.91
CA ARG A 139 -10.69 -26.68 -1.84
C ARG A 139 -10.07 -25.33 -1.46
N GLU A 140 -8.90 -25.41 -0.86
CA GLU A 140 -7.96 -24.28 -0.77
C GLU A 140 -6.63 -24.70 -1.39
N LEU A 141 -6.13 -23.90 -2.32
CA LEU A 141 -4.80 -24.04 -2.90
C LEU A 141 -3.88 -23.11 -2.12
N GLU A 142 -3.06 -23.66 -1.22
CA GLU A 142 -2.11 -22.96 -0.36
C GLU A 142 -0.74 -22.97 -1.03
N ALA A 143 -0.32 -21.82 -1.56
CA ALA A 143 0.94 -21.67 -2.31
C ALA A 143 2.06 -21.12 -1.44
N HIS A 144 3.22 -21.73 -1.52
CA HIS A 144 4.48 -21.31 -0.92
C HIS A 144 5.52 -21.15 -2.03
N TYR A 145 6.16 -19.99 -2.08
CA TYR A 145 7.15 -19.67 -3.10
C TYR A 145 8.35 -18.98 -2.48
N TYR A 146 9.54 -19.26 -2.99
CA TYR A 146 10.79 -18.69 -2.52
C TYR A 146 11.52 -17.98 -3.64
N HIS A 147 11.95 -16.73 -3.39
CA HIS A 147 12.75 -15.97 -4.33
C HIS A 147 13.67 -14.99 -3.60
N ASN A 148 14.95 -14.97 -3.94
CA ASN A 148 15.94 -14.01 -3.45
C ASN A 148 15.95 -13.85 -1.91
N GLY A 149 15.86 -14.94 -1.15
CA GLY A 149 15.87 -14.88 0.32
C GLY A 149 14.55 -14.47 0.96
N ILE A 150 13.47 -14.38 0.18
CA ILE A 150 12.14 -14.05 0.65
C ILE A 150 11.21 -15.24 0.42
N ALA A 151 10.52 -15.66 1.47
CA ALA A 151 9.45 -16.64 1.42
C ALA A 151 8.10 -15.92 1.22
N PHE A 152 7.38 -16.30 0.18
CA PHE A 152 6.02 -15.85 -0.12
C PHE A 152 5.02 -16.93 0.24
N LYS A 153 3.85 -16.51 0.74
CA LYS A 153 2.70 -17.37 0.95
C LYS A 153 1.45 -16.67 0.46
N THR A 154 0.61 -17.41 -0.23
CA THR A 154 -0.73 -16.96 -0.63
C THR A 154 -1.66 -18.15 -0.72
N LYS A 155 -2.96 -17.91 -0.81
CA LYS A 155 -3.96 -18.97 -0.97
C LYS A 155 -5.11 -18.50 -1.83
N VAL A 156 -5.80 -19.45 -2.44
CA VAL A 156 -7.01 -19.22 -3.22
C VAL A 156 -8.00 -20.36 -2.96
N GLU A 157 -9.27 -20.01 -2.86
CA GLU A 157 -10.35 -20.97 -2.82
C GLU A 157 -10.60 -21.53 -4.22
N ALA A 158 -10.94 -22.79 -4.29
CA ALA A 158 -11.25 -23.51 -5.51
C ALA A 158 -12.33 -24.56 -5.26
N GLU A 159 -12.98 -25.00 -6.32
CA GLU A 159 -13.99 -26.04 -6.31
C GLU A 159 -13.55 -27.22 -7.16
N ASP A 160 -13.80 -28.43 -6.63
CA ASP A 160 -13.57 -29.71 -7.28
C ASP A 160 -14.81 -30.59 -7.13
N THR A 161 -15.60 -30.64 -8.17
CA THR A 161 -16.86 -31.39 -8.23
C THR A 161 -16.76 -32.65 -9.07
N ASP A 162 -15.55 -33.10 -9.43
CA ASP A 162 -15.37 -34.28 -10.28
C ASP A 162 -15.92 -35.57 -9.63
N THR A 163 -16.04 -35.61 -8.31
CA THR A 163 -16.62 -36.73 -7.56
C THR A 163 -18.03 -36.44 -7.01
N GLU A 164 -18.58 -35.26 -7.31
CA GLU A 164 -19.90 -34.84 -6.83
C GLU A 164 -21.00 -35.45 -7.73
N ASN A 165 -22.11 -35.87 -7.12
CA ASN A 165 -23.24 -36.47 -7.83
C ASN A 165 -24.53 -35.64 -7.74
N ASP A 166 -24.57 -34.62 -6.88
CA ASP A 166 -25.72 -33.71 -6.77
C ASP A 166 -25.76 -32.74 -7.94
N PRO A 167 -26.77 -32.79 -8.82
CA PRO A 167 -26.88 -31.91 -9.98
C PRO A 167 -26.88 -30.42 -9.60
N VAL A 168 -27.45 -30.07 -8.45
CA VAL A 168 -27.49 -28.67 -7.98
C VAL A 168 -26.09 -28.18 -7.60
N MET A 169 -25.30 -29.05 -6.98
CA MET A 169 -23.91 -28.71 -6.62
C MET A 169 -23.03 -28.61 -7.86
N LEU A 170 -23.17 -29.54 -8.84
CA LEU A 170 -22.46 -29.51 -10.11
C LEU A 170 -22.74 -28.22 -10.91
N GLU A 171 -24.00 -27.79 -10.97
CA GLU A 171 -24.38 -26.56 -11.66
C GLU A 171 -23.85 -25.31 -10.94
N ARG A 172 -23.94 -25.30 -9.62
CA ARG A 172 -23.59 -24.12 -8.80
C ARG A 172 -22.08 -23.93 -8.62
N TYR A 173 -21.32 -25.00 -8.54
CA TYR A 173 -19.89 -25.01 -8.22
C TYR A 173 -19.10 -25.84 -9.26
N PRO A 174 -18.93 -25.34 -10.49
CA PRO A 174 -18.17 -26.08 -11.51
C PRO A 174 -16.70 -26.20 -11.09
N THR A 175 -16.10 -27.36 -11.35
CA THR A 175 -14.68 -27.62 -11.11
C THR A 175 -13.81 -26.54 -11.73
N ASN A 176 -12.93 -25.92 -10.94
CA ASN A 176 -12.07 -24.84 -11.39
C ASN A 176 -10.60 -24.95 -10.92
N ILE A 177 -10.19 -26.07 -10.33
CA ILE A 177 -8.83 -26.33 -9.81
C ILE A 177 -7.75 -25.94 -10.83
N THR A 178 -7.85 -26.43 -12.07
CA THR A 178 -6.84 -26.14 -13.11
C THR A 178 -6.72 -24.65 -13.43
N ALA A 179 -7.83 -23.94 -13.49
CA ALA A 179 -7.85 -22.50 -13.72
C ALA A 179 -7.20 -21.74 -12.56
N LYS A 180 -7.51 -22.12 -11.31
CA LYS A 180 -6.95 -21.53 -10.11
C LYS A 180 -5.46 -21.81 -9.93
N LEU A 181 -4.99 -23.02 -10.27
CA LEU A 181 -3.57 -23.35 -10.32
C LEU A 181 -2.83 -22.51 -11.36
N SER A 182 -3.41 -22.34 -12.55
CA SER A 182 -2.84 -21.48 -13.60
C SER A 182 -2.73 -20.01 -13.14
N GLU A 183 -3.76 -19.50 -12.48
CA GLU A 183 -3.77 -18.16 -11.91
C GLU A 183 -2.66 -17.98 -10.84
N LEU A 184 -2.52 -18.97 -9.92
CA LEU A 184 -1.45 -18.95 -8.92
C LEU A 184 -0.06 -19.03 -9.57
N HIS A 185 0.16 -19.89 -10.55
CA HIS A 185 1.44 -19.98 -11.27
C HIS A 185 1.82 -18.66 -11.92
N ASN A 186 0.85 -17.97 -12.54
CA ASN A 186 1.07 -16.66 -13.16
C ASN A 186 1.40 -15.60 -12.09
N LEU A 187 0.67 -15.56 -10.97
CA LEU A 187 0.95 -14.66 -9.85
C LEU A 187 2.36 -14.89 -9.29
N LEU A 188 2.68 -16.13 -8.91
CA LEU A 188 3.97 -16.48 -8.31
C LEU A 188 5.14 -16.21 -9.27
N GLY A 189 4.96 -16.48 -10.56
CA GLY A 189 5.95 -16.20 -11.60
C GLY A 189 6.30 -14.72 -11.76
N ARG A 190 5.45 -13.81 -11.25
CA ARG A 190 5.65 -12.35 -11.27
C ARG A 190 6.15 -11.79 -9.95
N LEU A 191 6.08 -12.54 -8.85
CA LEU A 191 6.61 -12.10 -7.56
C LEU A 191 8.13 -12.10 -7.55
N ARG A 192 8.72 -11.07 -6.99
CA ARG A 192 10.16 -10.93 -6.80
C ARG A 192 10.45 -10.52 -5.37
N GLY A 193 11.33 -11.28 -4.72
CA GLY A 193 11.84 -10.95 -3.39
C GLY A 193 12.87 -9.83 -3.46
N VAL A 194 12.82 -8.92 -2.48
CA VAL A 194 13.72 -7.78 -2.33
C VAL A 194 14.30 -7.80 -0.93
N LYS A 195 15.64 -7.80 -0.85
CA LYS A 195 16.39 -7.64 0.40
C LYS A 195 16.67 -6.17 0.66
N GLU A 196 17.05 -5.86 1.88
CA GLU A 196 17.55 -4.52 2.20
C GLU A 196 18.78 -4.20 1.35
N GLY A 197 18.78 -3.02 0.73
CA GLY A 197 19.85 -2.58 -0.18
C GLY A 197 19.69 -2.99 -1.64
N ASP A 198 18.77 -3.88 -1.97
CA ASP A 198 18.46 -4.19 -3.37
C ASP A 198 17.88 -2.96 -4.09
N PRO A 199 18.16 -2.77 -5.38
CA PRO A 199 17.61 -1.66 -6.15
C PRO A 199 16.11 -1.78 -6.31
N LEU A 200 15.43 -0.62 -6.44
CA LEU A 200 14.02 -0.58 -6.79
C LEU A 200 13.82 -1.10 -8.23
N PRO A 201 12.64 -1.70 -8.55
CA PRO A 201 12.38 -2.21 -9.89
C PRO A 201 12.36 -1.07 -10.92
N GLU A 202 13.05 -1.26 -12.04
CA GLU A 202 13.07 -0.30 -13.16
C GLU A 202 11.87 -0.45 -14.10
N SER A 203 11.25 -1.63 -14.12
CA SER A 203 10.08 -1.96 -14.95
C SER A 203 8.76 -1.68 -14.21
N PRO A 204 7.61 -1.66 -14.92
CA PRO A 204 6.31 -1.60 -14.27
C PRO A 204 6.18 -2.67 -13.20
N ALA A 205 5.91 -2.25 -11.98
CA ALA A 205 5.78 -3.15 -10.83
C ALA A 205 5.03 -2.49 -9.68
N LEU A 206 4.45 -3.33 -8.82
CA LEU A 206 3.82 -2.96 -7.56
C LEU A 206 4.74 -3.29 -6.40
N CYS A 207 5.25 -2.29 -5.72
CA CYS A 207 6.13 -2.47 -4.58
C CYS A 207 5.35 -2.74 -3.29
N PHE A 208 5.90 -3.63 -2.47
CA PHE A 208 5.45 -3.88 -1.10
C PHE A 208 6.62 -4.32 -0.23
N ASN A 209 6.38 -4.55 1.06
CA ASN A 209 7.45 -4.98 1.96
C ASN A 209 8.07 -6.30 1.50
N HIS A 210 9.41 -6.33 1.39
CA HIS A 210 10.21 -7.46 0.96
C HIS A 210 9.98 -7.95 -0.47
N GLY A 211 9.28 -7.18 -1.32
CA GLY A 211 9.08 -7.63 -2.69
C GLY A 211 8.34 -6.67 -3.60
N TYR A 212 8.13 -7.15 -4.82
CA TYR A 212 7.26 -6.50 -5.79
C TYR A 212 6.60 -7.53 -6.72
N LEU A 213 5.48 -7.14 -7.30
CA LEU A 213 4.82 -7.85 -8.39
C LEU A 213 5.18 -7.17 -9.72
N LEU A 214 5.76 -7.90 -10.67
CA LEU A 214 6.04 -7.41 -12.02
C LEU A 214 4.74 -7.18 -12.80
N GLY A 215 4.64 -6.03 -13.45
CA GLY A 215 3.44 -5.61 -14.17
C GLY A 215 2.36 -5.10 -13.22
N ASP A 216 1.13 -5.51 -13.47
CA ASP A 216 -0.05 -5.16 -12.68
C ASP A 216 -0.95 -6.38 -12.40
N SER A 217 -1.98 -6.16 -11.59
CA SER A 217 -2.95 -7.19 -11.22
C SER A 217 -3.76 -7.75 -12.39
N ARG A 218 -3.96 -6.97 -13.46
CA ARG A 218 -4.65 -7.39 -14.70
C ARG A 218 -3.85 -8.49 -15.41
N ALA A 219 -2.53 -8.33 -15.44
CA ALA A 219 -1.63 -9.31 -16.06
C ALA A 219 -1.62 -10.67 -15.33
N VAL A 220 -2.03 -10.71 -14.05
CA VAL A 220 -2.14 -11.95 -13.26
C VAL A 220 -3.33 -12.79 -13.71
N THR A 221 -4.47 -12.16 -13.93
CA THR A 221 -5.74 -12.85 -14.28
C THR A 221 -6.04 -12.84 -15.76
N GLY A 222 -5.35 -12.02 -16.56
CA GLY A 222 -5.73 -11.75 -17.95
C GLY A 222 -7.03 -10.94 -18.08
N SER A 223 -7.54 -10.38 -16.99
CA SER A 223 -8.76 -9.57 -16.92
C SER A 223 -8.43 -8.08 -16.99
N GLU A 224 -9.31 -7.29 -17.61
CA GLU A 224 -9.21 -5.82 -17.58
C GLU A 224 -9.39 -5.25 -16.17
N TYR A 225 -10.02 -6.02 -15.27
CA TYR A 225 -10.34 -5.62 -13.90
C TYR A 225 -9.40 -6.33 -12.91
N GLY A 226 -8.25 -5.75 -12.67
CA GLY A 226 -7.35 -6.22 -11.62
C GLY A 226 -7.40 -5.31 -10.39
N LYS A 227 -7.54 -5.88 -9.19
CA LYS A 227 -7.54 -5.13 -7.93
C LYS A 227 -6.18 -5.20 -7.26
N GLU A 228 -5.72 -4.06 -6.80
CA GLU A 228 -4.45 -3.91 -6.08
C GLU A 228 -4.70 -3.10 -4.82
N GLN A 229 -4.28 -3.63 -3.67
CA GLN A 229 -4.28 -2.89 -2.42
C GLN A 229 -3.02 -3.22 -1.64
N ILE A 230 -2.26 -2.18 -1.31
CA ILE A 230 -1.02 -2.31 -0.55
C ILE A 230 -1.05 -1.31 0.59
N ARG A 231 -0.78 -1.79 1.79
CA ARG A 231 -0.60 -0.97 2.98
C ARG A 231 0.76 -1.26 3.57
N MET A 232 1.52 -0.21 3.89
CA MET A 232 2.80 -0.30 4.57
C MET A 232 2.80 0.65 5.77
N VAL A 233 3.42 0.21 6.86
CA VAL A 233 3.52 0.95 8.11
C VAL A 233 4.99 1.25 8.38
N PHE A 234 5.28 2.46 8.81
CA PHE A 234 6.62 2.91 9.18
C PHE A 234 6.57 3.48 10.60
N TRP A 235 7.62 3.23 11.34
CA TRP A 235 7.76 3.67 12.73
C TRP A 235 9.22 3.94 13.06
N GLN A 236 9.47 4.58 14.18
CA GLN A 236 10.81 4.90 14.64
C GLN A 236 10.96 4.44 16.10
N GLU A 237 12.04 3.69 16.41
CA GLU A 237 12.21 3.00 17.69
C GLU A 237 12.19 3.96 18.90
N ASN A 238 12.86 5.11 18.78
CA ASN A 238 12.90 6.13 19.85
C ASN A 238 11.67 7.05 19.87
N LEU A 239 10.75 6.91 18.92
CA LEU A 239 9.49 7.64 18.83
C LEU A 239 8.32 6.69 18.61
N PRO A 240 8.07 5.73 19.51
CA PRO A 240 7.05 4.69 19.30
C PRO A 240 5.61 5.24 19.17
N ARG A 241 5.40 6.50 19.58
CA ARG A 241 4.14 7.22 19.42
C ARG A 241 3.89 7.73 17.99
N LEU A 242 4.94 7.77 17.14
CA LEU A 242 4.87 8.25 15.76
C LEU A 242 4.76 7.07 14.82
N ILE A 243 3.60 6.94 14.19
CA ILE A 243 3.31 5.90 13.20
C ILE A 243 2.89 6.56 11.90
N ILE A 244 3.48 6.10 10.80
CA ILE A 244 3.16 6.58 9.46
C ILE A 244 2.66 5.39 8.64
N ARG A 245 1.54 5.57 7.93
CA ARG A 245 0.92 4.56 7.08
C ARG A 245 0.74 5.08 5.69
N PHE A 246 1.06 4.25 4.72
CA PHE A 246 0.75 4.47 3.32
C PHE A 246 -0.17 3.35 2.85
N THR A 247 -1.33 3.70 2.33
CA THR A 247 -2.28 2.75 1.73
C THR A 247 -2.56 3.19 0.30
N THR A 248 -2.35 2.29 -0.65
CA THR A 248 -2.66 2.56 -2.07
C THR A 248 -3.54 1.45 -2.64
N ASN A 249 -4.44 1.82 -3.53
CA ASN A 249 -5.22 0.89 -4.33
C ASN A 249 -5.59 1.51 -5.69
N ASN A 250 -6.05 0.68 -6.63
CA ASN A 250 -6.38 1.09 -7.99
C ASN A 250 -7.89 1.10 -8.29
N TYR A 251 -8.72 0.90 -7.30
CA TYR A 251 -10.16 0.71 -7.48
C TYR A 251 -11.05 1.62 -6.63
N LEU A 252 -10.48 2.38 -5.68
CA LEU A 252 -11.28 3.31 -4.89
C LEU A 252 -11.71 4.48 -5.77
N GLN A 253 -13.01 4.70 -5.81
CA GLN A 253 -13.65 5.83 -6.47
C GLN A 253 -14.79 6.29 -5.56
N THR A 254 -14.64 7.48 -5.00
CA THR A 254 -15.65 8.06 -4.09
C THR A 254 -16.39 9.19 -4.80
N ASP A 255 -17.68 9.36 -4.47
CA ASP A 255 -18.50 10.44 -5.03
C ASP A 255 -18.09 11.82 -4.48
N THR A 256 -17.43 11.86 -3.33
CA THR A 256 -17.03 13.09 -2.64
C THR A 256 -15.57 13.02 -2.21
N THR A 257 -14.89 14.17 -2.20
CA THR A 257 -13.50 14.27 -1.74
C THR A 257 -13.39 14.32 -0.21
N LEU A 258 -12.17 14.16 0.31
CA LEU A 258 -11.87 14.33 1.74
C LEU A 258 -12.40 15.68 2.25
N LEU A 259 -12.09 16.77 1.55
CA LEU A 259 -12.47 18.11 1.98
C LEU A 259 -13.97 18.36 1.92
N GLU A 260 -14.68 17.79 0.96
CA GLU A 260 -16.13 17.84 0.86
C GLU A 260 -16.79 17.08 2.03
N ARG A 261 -16.34 15.86 2.33
CA ARG A 261 -16.85 15.07 3.47
C ARG A 261 -16.59 15.75 4.82
N MET A 262 -15.46 16.44 4.91
CA MET A 262 -15.08 17.17 6.13
C MET A 262 -15.61 18.60 6.17
N SER A 263 -16.58 18.97 5.32
CA SER A 263 -17.24 20.27 5.31
C SER A 263 -18.60 20.25 6.05
N GLY A 264 -18.97 21.36 6.66
CA GLY A 264 -20.32 21.60 7.17
C GLY A 264 -20.79 20.64 8.28
N ALA A 265 -21.99 20.05 8.08
CA ALA A 265 -22.69 19.23 9.08
C ALA A 265 -21.96 17.93 9.45
N SER A 266 -21.16 17.37 8.54
CA SER A 266 -20.38 16.15 8.80
C SER A 266 -19.26 16.38 9.82
N MET A 267 -18.54 17.48 9.70
CA MET A 267 -17.55 17.88 10.69
C MET A 267 -18.19 18.19 12.03
N ALA A 268 -19.32 18.90 12.05
CA ALA A 268 -20.07 19.18 13.28
C ALA A 268 -20.51 17.90 14.01
N LYS A 269 -20.99 16.88 13.27
CA LYS A 269 -21.35 15.56 13.83
C LYS A 269 -20.13 14.83 14.39
N LEU A 270 -18.99 14.89 13.70
CA LEU A 270 -17.73 14.28 14.15
C LEU A 270 -17.26 14.93 15.47
N LEU A 271 -17.25 16.26 15.51
CA LEU A 271 -16.89 17.04 16.73
C LEU A 271 -17.81 16.74 17.89
N LEU A 272 -19.14 16.61 17.64
CA LEU A 272 -20.10 16.22 18.66
C LEU A 272 -19.89 14.79 19.17
N ARG A 273 -19.48 13.88 18.31
CA ARG A 273 -19.26 12.47 18.66
C ARG A 273 -17.97 12.25 19.47
N PHE A 274 -16.91 12.99 19.17
CA PHE A 274 -15.60 12.87 19.83
C PHE A 274 -15.36 13.93 20.93
N GLY A 275 -16.36 14.77 21.23
CA GLY A 275 -16.27 15.86 22.19
C GLY A 275 -15.64 17.13 21.62
N ALA A 276 -15.89 18.25 22.27
CA ALA A 276 -15.56 19.60 21.78
C ALA A 276 -14.05 19.95 21.78
N LYS A 277 -13.14 18.97 21.88
CA LYS A 277 -11.70 19.20 22.05
C LYS A 277 -10.85 18.88 20.82
N VAL A 278 -11.46 18.45 19.70
CA VAL A 278 -10.76 18.26 18.42
C VAL A 278 -10.56 19.62 17.75
N LYS A 279 -9.31 19.98 17.49
CA LYS A 279 -8.93 21.20 16.79
C LYS A 279 -8.41 20.87 15.39
N THR A 280 -8.97 21.48 14.37
CA THR A 280 -8.41 21.45 13.02
C THR A 280 -7.17 22.36 13.00
N LEU A 281 -6.01 21.78 12.72
CA LEU A 281 -4.74 22.49 12.58
C LEU A 281 -4.55 23.00 11.16
N HIS A 282 -4.90 22.17 10.18
CA HIS A 282 -4.91 22.52 8.76
C HIS A 282 -5.99 21.71 8.04
N LYS A 283 -6.63 22.33 7.06
CA LYS A 283 -7.55 21.69 6.13
C LYS A 283 -7.41 22.40 4.78
N GLY A 284 -7.00 21.68 3.75
CA GLY A 284 -6.77 22.30 2.45
C GLY A 284 -6.28 21.32 1.39
N SER A 285 -5.96 21.85 0.23
CA SER A 285 -5.37 21.10 -0.87
C SER A 285 -4.03 21.72 -1.26
N ARG A 286 -3.16 20.89 -1.85
CA ARG A 286 -1.91 21.34 -2.44
C ARG A 286 -1.49 20.44 -3.60
N THR A 287 -0.60 20.93 -4.44
CA THR A 287 0.01 20.16 -5.52
C THR A 287 1.38 19.66 -5.07
N ILE A 288 1.62 18.37 -5.18
CA ILE A 288 2.89 17.70 -4.89
C ILE A 288 3.41 17.14 -6.21
N LYS A 289 4.48 17.70 -6.77
CA LYS A 289 5.09 17.23 -8.02
C LYS A 289 4.05 16.89 -9.09
N ASP A 290 3.20 17.83 -9.42
CA ASP A 290 2.12 17.76 -10.43
C ASP A 290 0.91 16.88 -10.02
N THR A 291 0.86 16.37 -8.79
CA THR A 291 -0.26 15.58 -8.27
C THR A 291 -1.07 16.41 -7.27
N TYR A 292 -2.38 16.49 -7.49
CA TYR A 292 -3.31 17.14 -6.57
C TYR A 292 -3.53 16.26 -5.35
N ALA A 293 -3.42 16.83 -4.16
CA ALA A 293 -3.64 16.19 -2.88
C ALA A 293 -4.54 17.04 -1.98
N GLU A 294 -5.41 16.39 -1.23
CA GLU A 294 -6.19 17.00 -0.16
C GLU A 294 -5.68 16.53 1.19
N GLU A 295 -5.59 17.44 2.17
CA GLU A 295 -5.08 17.10 3.49
C GLU A 295 -5.90 17.70 4.62
N LEU A 296 -5.92 16.95 5.73
CA LEU A 296 -6.56 17.31 6.98
C LEU A 296 -5.61 16.98 8.14
N LEU A 297 -5.26 17.99 8.91
CA LEU A 297 -4.43 17.83 10.10
C LEU A 297 -5.27 18.21 11.32
N VAL A 298 -5.44 17.30 12.25
CA VAL A 298 -6.23 17.50 13.46
C VAL A 298 -5.43 17.20 14.72
N TYR A 299 -5.81 17.86 15.79
CA TYR A 299 -5.33 17.64 17.14
C TYR A 299 -6.49 17.29 18.04
N ASN A 300 -6.39 16.21 18.78
CA ASN A 300 -7.31 15.82 19.83
C ASN A 300 -6.64 16.06 21.21
N GLY A 301 -7.17 17.01 21.97
CA GLY A 301 -6.69 17.39 23.29
C GLY A 301 -7.73 17.12 24.38
N SER A 302 -8.49 16.05 24.26
CA SER A 302 -9.55 15.69 25.21
C SER A 302 -9.00 15.42 26.61
N ASP A 303 -7.80 14.89 26.70
CA ASP A 303 -7.03 14.73 27.91
C ASP A 303 -5.73 15.57 27.82
N PRO A 304 -5.41 16.42 28.79
CA PRO A 304 -4.15 17.19 28.80
C PRO A 304 -2.90 16.32 28.74
N ASP A 305 -3.00 15.09 29.27
CA ASP A 305 -1.90 14.12 29.32
C ASP A 305 -1.90 13.18 28.10
N GLU A 306 -2.94 13.24 27.25
CA GLU A 306 -3.13 12.39 26.06
C GLU A 306 -3.27 13.25 24.80
N LYS A 307 -2.21 13.96 24.42
CA LYS A 307 -2.18 14.70 23.16
C LYS A 307 -2.09 13.73 21.97
N GLU A 308 -3.04 13.82 21.06
CA GLU A 308 -3.11 13.02 19.85
C GLU A 308 -3.15 13.91 18.62
N TYR A 309 -2.32 13.60 17.64
CA TYR A 309 -2.28 14.27 16.34
C TYR A 309 -2.54 13.24 15.26
N ASN A 310 -3.51 13.52 14.38
CA ASN A 310 -3.85 12.69 13.25
C ASN A 310 -3.75 13.54 11.98
N TYR A 311 -2.85 13.18 11.09
CA TYR A 311 -2.61 13.86 9.82
C TYR A 311 -2.97 12.90 8.71
N LEU A 312 -3.76 13.38 7.77
CA LEU A 312 -4.33 12.60 6.67
C LEU A 312 -4.15 13.33 5.35
N MET A 313 -3.76 12.60 4.31
CA MET A 313 -3.68 13.09 2.95
C MET A 313 -4.27 12.06 1.99
N TYR A 314 -5.03 12.54 1.02
CA TYR A 314 -5.59 11.74 -0.07
C TYR A 314 -5.17 12.27 -1.43
N ILE A 315 -4.80 11.34 -2.31
CA ILE A 315 -4.44 11.58 -3.70
C ILE A 315 -5.31 10.67 -4.58
N ASN A 316 -5.87 11.20 -5.66
CA ASN A 316 -6.69 10.47 -6.65
C ASN A 316 -7.91 9.73 -6.06
N GLU A 317 -8.53 10.25 -5.01
CA GLU A 317 -9.62 9.59 -4.29
C GLU A 317 -10.85 9.28 -5.15
N GLN A 318 -11.19 10.17 -6.09
CA GLN A 318 -12.35 10.00 -6.97
C GLN A 318 -12.05 9.20 -8.24
N ASN A 319 -10.77 9.03 -8.59
CA ASN A 319 -10.34 8.51 -9.88
C ASN A 319 -9.27 7.41 -9.75
N GLY A 320 -9.33 6.62 -8.68
CA GLY A 320 -8.40 5.51 -8.47
C GLY A 320 -8.38 4.55 -9.65
N SER A 321 -7.20 4.33 -10.25
CA SER A 321 -6.99 3.45 -11.40
C SER A 321 -5.56 2.90 -11.41
N ASN A 322 -5.24 2.07 -12.40
CA ASN A 322 -3.87 1.57 -12.57
C ASN A 322 -2.86 2.66 -12.94
N THR A 323 -3.30 3.73 -13.59
CA THR A 323 -2.45 4.86 -14.01
C THR A 323 -2.48 6.02 -13.02
N THR A 324 -3.55 6.15 -12.27
CA THR A 324 -3.76 7.17 -11.22
C THR A 324 -4.22 6.47 -9.93
N PRO A 325 -3.37 5.64 -9.30
CA PRO A 325 -3.82 4.90 -8.12
C PRO A 325 -4.17 5.85 -6.98
N PHE A 326 -5.18 5.48 -6.20
CA PHE A 326 -5.49 6.16 -4.94
C PHE A 326 -4.32 6.00 -3.97
N LEU A 327 -3.98 7.05 -3.26
CA LEU A 327 -3.03 7.02 -2.15
C LEU A 327 -3.62 7.73 -0.94
N GLU A 328 -3.59 7.04 0.18
CA GLU A 328 -3.82 7.56 1.52
C GLU A 328 -2.51 7.55 2.29
N VAL A 329 -2.19 8.68 2.90
CA VAL A 329 -1.08 8.81 3.84
C VAL A 329 -1.65 9.25 5.18
N GLU A 330 -1.38 8.45 6.20
CA GLU A 330 -1.74 8.76 7.58
C GLU A 330 -0.47 8.93 8.41
N MET A 331 -0.44 9.93 9.28
CA MET A 331 0.58 10.06 10.32
C MET A 331 -0.12 10.30 11.66
N ASP A 332 0.03 9.35 12.55
CA ASP A 332 -0.51 9.41 13.89
C ASP A 332 0.61 9.63 14.90
N TYR A 333 0.37 10.51 15.85
CA TYR A 333 1.20 10.70 17.03
C TYR A 333 0.30 10.75 18.25
N GLY A 334 0.33 9.71 19.05
CA GLY A 334 -0.61 9.54 20.16
C GLY A 334 -0.04 8.76 21.35
N PRO A 335 -0.79 8.62 22.43
CA PRO A 335 -0.34 7.89 23.61
C PRO A 335 -0.20 6.39 23.31
N ILE A 336 0.92 5.80 23.77
CA ILE A 336 1.12 4.35 23.80
C ILE A 336 1.02 3.90 25.25
N GLY A 337 -0.19 3.79 25.77
CA GLY A 337 -0.44 3.31 27.12
C GLY A 337 0.00 4.28 28.23
N LYS A 338 -0.50 4.04 29.44
CA LYS A 338 -0.09 4.82 30.62
C LYS A 338 1.34 4.42 31.04
N GLY A 339 2.24 5.38 31.17
CA GLY A 339 3.55 5.19 31.78
C GLY A 339 4.76 5.22 30.86
N THR A 340 4.61 5.55 29.57
CA THR A 340 5.75 5.90 28.71
C THR A 340 6.08 7.36 28.86
N GLU A 341 7.29 7.68 29.36
CA GLU A 341 7.81 9.04 29.39
C GLU A 341 7.81 9.61 27.96
N PRO A 342 7.31 10.82 27.77
CA PRO A 342 7.14 11.35 26.43
C PRO A 342 8.42 12.01 25.93
N ASP A 343 9.00 11.48 24.85
CA ASP A 343 9.72 12.34 23.92
C ASP A 343 8.66 13.15 23.18
N GLU A 344 8.33 14.32 23.71
CA GLU A 344 7.24 15.13 23.15
C GLU A 344 7.72 15.87 21.91
N LEU A 345 7.30 15.38 20.72
CA LEU A 345 7.34 16.19 19.52
C LEU A 345 6.29 17.30 19.62
N THR A 346 6.70 18.53 19.31
CA THR A 346 5.77 19.65 19.20
C THR A 346 4.93 19.57 17.92
N GLU A 347 3.77 20.22 17.87
CA GLU A 347 2.95 20.35 16.66
C GLU A 347 3.79 20.80 15.46
N LYS A 348 4.70 21.78 15.68
CA LYS A 348 5.56 22.31 14.60
C LYS A 348 6.53 21.25 14.08
N GLN A 349 7.10 20.43 14.93
CA GLN A 349 7.98 19.33 14.54
C GLN A 349 7.21 18.26 13.78
N LEU A 350 6.03 17.87 14.26
CA LEU A 350 5.15 16.91 13.55
C LEU A 350 4.76 17.42 12.15
N ARG A 351 4.43 18.71 12.03
CA ARG A 351 4.16 19.32 10.72
C ARG A 351 5.39 19.36 9.82
N ALA A 352 6.58 19.60 10.37
CA ALA A 352 7.81 19.56 9.58
C ALA A 352 8.11 18.15 9.06
N ILE A 353 7.93 17.12 9.90
CA ILE A 353 8.05 15.71 9.50
C ILE A 353 7.02 15.37 8.40
N TRP A 354 5.77 15.78 8.61
CA TRP A 354 4.68 15.56 7.65
C TRP A 354 5.00 16.12 6.27
N TYR A 355 5.38 17.40 6.19
CA TYR A 355 5.66 18.02 4.90
C TYR A 355 6.93 17.47 4.26
N GLN A 356 7.98 17.18 5.01
CA GLN A 356 9.19 16.56 4.48
C GLN A 356 8.90 15.23 3.80
N LEU A 357 8.08 14.39 4.43
CA LEU A 357 7.69 13.09 3.87
C LEU A 357 6.76 13.25 2.67
N THR A 358 5.70 14.03 2.82
CA THR A 358 4.65 14.14 1.80
C THR A 358 5.07 14.94 0.58
N ASP A 359 5.95 15.94 0.70
CA ASP A 359 6.52 16.69 -0.44
C ASP A 359 7.42 15.81 -1.33
N SER A 360 7.91 14.71 -0.79
CA SER A 360 8.74 13.75 -1.52
C SER A 360 7.94 12.74 -2.36
N ILE A 361 6.61 12.65 -2.16
CA ILE A 361 5.72 11.69 -2.83
C ILE A 361 5.70 11.93 -4.33
N ARG A 362 5.81 10.85 -5.09
CA ARG A 362 5.78 10.84 -6.56
C ARG A 362 5.41 9.45 -7.09
N ILE A 363 4.92 9.39 -8.30
CA ILE A 363 4.86 8.11 -9.02
C ILE A 363 6.28 7.65 -9.28
N ARG A 364 6.57 6.38 -9.02
CA ARG A 364 7.88 5.80 -9.28
C ARG A 364 8.15 5.80 -10.80
N PRO A 365 9.34 6.24 -11.27
CA PRO A 365 9.69 6.16 -12.69
C PRO A 365 9.51 4.73 -13.22
N GLY A 366 8.84 4.58 -14.35
CA GLY A 366 8.56 3.29 -14.98
C GLY A 366 7.53 2.41 -14.23
N ALA A 367 6.78 2.94 -13.26
CA ALA A 367 5.76 2.17 -12.54
C ALA A 367 4.44 2.01 -13.32
N ILE A 368 4.22 2.86 -14.32
CA ILE A 368 3.02 2.93 -15.16
C ILE A 368 3.43 2.76 -16.61
#